data_b72d6a4f39fe5fa95eb377d6045ffdd4
#
_entry.id   b72d6a4f39fe5fa95eb377d6045ffdd4
#
_cell.length_a   1.000
_cell.length_b   1.000
_cell.length_c   1.000
_cell.angle_alpha   90.00
_cell.angle_beta   90.00
_cell.angle_gamma   90.00
#
_symmetry.space_group_name_H-M   'P 1'
#
loop_
_entity.id
_entity.type
_entity.pdbx_description
1 polymer ?
#
loop_
_entity_poly.entity_id
_entity_poly.type
_entity_poly.pdbx_seq_one_letter_code
_entity_poly.pdbx_strand_id
1 'polypeptide(L)'
;NEQLENLQSAVHSGVGMAGWHGCMADSFRFSPPYQFMVGGQWVAHPGGIIDFEVSITDRDDPITQGMSDFRMHTEQYYLHVDPSNEVLATTTFAGDQAGQYWIKDVVMPVYWKRMWGEGRVFYGSVGHQAVDFEVPEAREIMRRGMLWAAR
;
A
#
# COMPACT_ATOMS: atom_id res chain seq x y z
N ASN A 1 -10.53 -17.76 -12.50
CA ASN A 1 -11.80 -17.02 -12.40
C ASN A 1 -11.80 -15.93 -13.48
N GLU A 2 -12.74 -16.06 -14.44
CA GLU A 2 -12.83 -15.19 -15.62
C GLU A 2 -12.84 -13.68 -15.28
N GLN A 3 -13.56 -13.27 -14.23
CA GLN A 3 -13.59 -11.87 -13.79
C GLN A 3 -12.22 -11.36 -13.38
N LEU A 4 -11.43 -12.18 -12.68
CA LEU A 4 -10.07 -11.82 -12.27
C LEU A 4 -9.12 -11.75 -13.47
N GLU A 5 -9.24 -12.68 -14.40
CA GLU A 5 -8.47 -12.70 -15.64
C GLU A 5 -8.78 -11.45 -16.49
N ASN A 6 -10.06 -11.09 -16.57
CA ASN A 6 -10.51 -9.89 -17.28
C ASN A 6 -9.96 -8.60 -16.61
N LEU A 7 -9.99 -8.53 -15.26
CA LEU A 7 -9.39 -7.40 -14.53
C LEU A 7 -7.89 -7.29 -14.82
N GLN A 8 -7.16 -8.40 -14.71
CA GLN A 8 -5.71 -8.42 -14.96
C GLN A 8 -5.37 -8.04 -16.40
N SER A 9 -6.15 -8.54 -17.37
CA SER A 9 -5.98 -8.20 -18.77
C SER A 9 -6.27 -6.72 -19.05
N ALA A 10 -7.28 -6.14 -18.42
CA ALA A 10 -7.61 -4.72 -18.54
C ALA A 10 -6.48 -3.86 -18.00
N VAL A 11 -5.96 -4.18 -16.81
CA VAL A 11 -4.81 -3.44 -16.25
C VAL A 11 -3.58 -3.61 -17.12
N HIS A 12 -3.28 -4.85 -17.56
CA HIS A 12 -2.13 -5.11 -18.42
C HIS A 12 -2.18 -4.34 -19.74
N SER A 13 -3.35 -4.08 -20.27
CA SER A 13 -3.56 -3.31 -21.50
C SER A 13 -3.56 -1.78 -21.33
N GLY A 14 -3.35 -1.27 -20.11
CA GLY A 14 -3.20 0.16 -19.86
C GLY A 14 -4.25 0.79 -18.95
N VAL A 15 -5.25 0.03 -18.48
CA VAL A 15 -6.19 0.55 -17.46
C VAL A 15 -5.44 0.74 -16.14
N GLY A 16 -5.55 1.94 -15.54
CA GLY A 16 -4.95 2.21 -14.24
C GLY A 16 -5.73 1.55 -13.11
N MET A 17 -5.01 1.11 -12.08
CA MET A 17 -5.58 0.54 -10.87
C MET A 17 -5.01 1.27 -9.64
N ALA A 18 -5.87 1.78 -8.77
CA ALA A 18 -5.46 2.37 -7.51
C ALA A 18 -6.39 1.94 -6.39
N GLY A 19 -5.83 1.68 -5.23
CA GLY A 19 -6.63 1.28 -4.08
C GLY A 19 -5.82 1.29 -2.79
N TRP A 20 -6.50 0.93 -1.73
CA TRP A 20 -5.88 0.96 -0.41
C TRP A 20 -6.38 -0.16 0.49
N HIS A 21 -5.64 -0.39 1.57
CA HIS A 21 -5.99 -1.28 2.67
C HIS A 21 -6.35 -2.69 2.21
N GLY A 22 -7.19 -3.41 2.95
CA GLY A 22 -7.57 -4.79 2.66
C GLY A 22 -8.33 -4.97 1.36
N CYS A 23 -9.08 -3.97 0.90
CA CYS A 23 -9.86 -4.09 -0.33
C CYS A 23 -9.00 -4.42 -1.54
N MET A 24 -7.74 -3.97 -1.57
CA MET A 24 -6.82 -4.29 -2.66
C MET A 24 -5.78 -5.35 -2.25
N ALA A 25 -5.15 -5.24 -1.08
CA ALA A 25 -4.07 -6.16 -0.71
C ALA A 25 -4.55 -7.48 -0.09
N ASP A 26 -5.82 -7.59 0.32
CA ASP A 26 -6.37 -8.80 0.91
C ASP A 26 -7.37 -9.53 -0.01
N SER A 27 -7.68 -8.96 -1.15
CA SER A 27 -8.48 -9.60 -2.18
C SER A 27 -7.70 -10.69 -2.91
N PHE A 28 -8.43 -11.70 -3.37
CA PHE A 28 -7.88 -12.79 -4.18
C PHE A 28 -6.61 -13.45 -3.62
N ARG A 29 -6.57 -13.71 -2.30
CA ARG A 29 -5.43 -14.25 -1.55
C ARG A 29 -4.72 -15.43 -2.21
N PHE A 30 -5.45 -16.28 -2.93
CA PHE A 30 -4.91 -17.50 -3.54
C PHE A 30 -4.57 -17.33 -5.02
N SER A 31 -4.50 -16.08 -5.51
CA SER A 31 -4.16 -15.79 -6.90
C SER A 31 -2.77 -15.15 -7.00
N PRO A 32 -1.71 -15.92 -7.25
CA PRO A 32 -0.38 -15.35 -7.47
C PRO A 32 -0.34 -14.27 -8.57
N PRO A 33 -1.03 -14.42 -9.71
CA PRO A 33 -1.04 -13.37 -10.72
C PRO A 33 -1.63 -12.04 -10.21
N TYR A 34 -2.65 -12.08 -9.34
CA TYR A 34 -3.20 -10.87 -8.72
C TYR A 34 -2.19 -10.22 -7.77
N GLN A 35 -1.51 -11.03 -6.94
CA GLN A 35 -0.48 -10.54 -6.02
C GLN A 35 0.68 -9.88 -6.77
N PHE A 36 1.09 -10.46 -7.91
CA PHE A 36 2.09 -9.84 -8.79
C PHE A 36 1.61 -8.49 -9.36
N MET A 37 0.34 -8.40 -9.77
CA MET A 37 -0.23 -7.17 -10.28
C MET A 37 -0.28 -6.07 -9.22
N VAL A 38 -0.74 -6.40 -8.00
CA VAL A 38 -0.84 -5.45 -6.88
C VAL A 38 0.52 -5.13 -6.26
N GLY A 39 1.45 -6.10 -6.26
CA GLY A 39 2.77 -5.97 -5.67
C GLY A 39 2.84 -6.34 -4.18
N GLY A 40 1.82 -7.01 -3.65
CA GLY A 40 1.82 -7.46 -2.26
C GLY A 40 0.57 -8.22 -1.86
N GLN A 41 0.66 -8.83 -0.68
CA GLN A 41 -0.43 -9.56 -0.05
C GLN A 41 -0.45 -9.27 1.44
N TRP A 42 -1.61 -8.92 1.95
CA TRP A 42 -1.82 -8.75 3.39
C TRP A 42 -1.61 -10.07 4.16
N VAL A 43 -0.96 -9.95 5.32
CA VAL A 43 -0.70 -11.08 6.24
C VAL A 43 -1.41 -10.84 7.56
N ALA A 44 -1.18 -9.67 8.19
CA ALA A 44 -1.70 -9.34 9.52
C ALA A 44 -1.66 -7.83 9.78
N HIS A 45 -2.33 -7.39 10.85
CA HIS A 45 -2.22 -6.06 11.45
C HIS A 45 -1.95 -6.21 12.96
N PRO A 46 -0.70 -6.53 13.37
CA PRO A 46 -0.35 -6.79 14.77
C PRO A 46 -0.69 -5.60 15.67
N GLY A 47 -1.45 -5.85 16.73
CA GLY A 47 -1.90 -4.82 17.66
C GLY A 47 -3.23 -4.14 17.29
N GLY A 48 -3.82 -4.44 16.13
CA GLY A 48 -5.05 -3.79 15.67
C GLY A 48 -4.83 -2.34 15.30
N ILE A 49 -5.68 -1.43 15.81
CA ILE A 49 -5.52 0.02 15.63
C ILE A 49 -4.49 0.53 16.63
N ILE A 50 -3.39 1.06 16.15
CA ILE A 50 -2.25 1.54 16.94
C ILE A 50 -1.68 2.84 16.37
N ASP A 51 -0.85 3.52 17.16
CA ASP A 51 -0.08 4.68 16.70
C ASP A 51 1.23 4.22 16.06
N PHE A 52 1.53 4.73 14.87
CA PHE A 52 2.81 4.50 14.20
C PHE A 52 3.19 5.68 13.29
N GLU A 53 4.45 5.72 12.91
CA GLU A 53 4.98 6.71 11.97
C GLU A 53 5.04 6.13 10.56
N VAL A 54 4.71 6.96 9.59
CA VAL A 54 4.93 6.73 8.16
C VAL A 54 6.04 7.65 7.70
N SER A 55 7.13 7.06 7.22
CA SER A 55 8.33 7.77 6.75
C SER A 55 8.34 7.83 5.23
N ILE A 56 8.48 9.03 4.68
CA ILE A 56 8.60 9.23 3.23
C ILE A 56 10.01 8.83 2.78
N THR A 57 10.10 7.84 1.90
CA THR A 57 11.37 7.28 1.42
C THR A 57 11.80 7.84 0.06
N ASP A 58 10.84 8.20 -0.78
CA ASP A 58 11.10 8.91 -2.04
C ASP A 58 10.45 10.30 -1.99
N ARG A 59 11.27 11.34 -1.79
CA ARG A 59 10.83 12.73 -1.65
C ARG A 59 10.80 13.48 -2.99
N ASP A 60 11.31 12.87 -4.04
CA ASP A 60 11.38 13.45 -5.39
C ASP A 60 10.23 12.98 -6.27
N ASP A 61 9.58 11.87 -5.90
CA ASP A 61 8.43 11.36 -6.63
C ASP A 61 7.24 12.34 -6.58
N PRO A 62 6.57 12.61 -7.71
CA PRO A 62 5.43 13.55 -7.76
C PRO A 62 4.28 13.23 -6.79
N ILE A 63 4.15 11.97 -6.35
CA ILE A 63 3.11 11.56 -5.39
C ILE A 63 3.45 12.04 -3.97
N THR A 64 4.72 11.99 -3.61
CA THR A 64 5.22 12.27 -2.24
C THR A 64 6.00 13.59 -2.12
N GLN A 65 6.30 14.24 -3.24
CA GLN A 65 7.04 15.49 -3.25
C GLN A 65 6.39 16.56 -2.37
N GLY A 66 7.21 17.14 -1.47
CA GLY A 66 6.80 18.15 -0.51
C GLY A 66 6.09 17.58 0.73
N MET A 67 5.99 16.26 0.86
CA MET A 67 5.47 15.61 2.07
C MET A 67 6.53 15.49 3.16
N SER A 68 6.08 15.60 4.41
CA SER A 68 6.86 15.23 5.59
C SER A 68 6.45 13.84 6.08
N ASP A 69 7.27 13.24 6.92
CA ASP A 69 6.89 12.07 7.69
C ASP A 69 5.70 12.42 8.59
N PHE A 70 4.79 11.49 8.80
CA PHE A 70 3.55 11.75 9.52
C PHE A 70 3.12 10.57 10.40
N ARG A 71 2.22 10.83 11.34
CA ARG A 71 1.71 9.81 12.24
C ARG A 71 0.32 9.37 11.84
N MET A 72 0.08 8.07 12.02
CA MET A 72 -1.23 7.43 11.82
C MET A 72 -1.69 6.80 13.13
N HIS A 73 -3.02 6.75 13.30
CA HIS A 73 -3.69 5.94 14.32
C HIS A 73 -4.66 5.02 13.61
N THR A 74 -4.17 3.88 13.15
CA THR A 74 -4.93 2.93 12.32
C THR A 74 -4.30 1.53 12.39
N GLU A 75 -4.72 0.59 11.54
CA GLU A 75 -4.09 -0.72 11.41
C GLU A 75 -2.73 -0.59 10.69
N GLN A 76 -1.64 -1.00 11.35
CA GLN A 76 -0.32 -1.13 10.74
C GLN A 76 -0.22 -2.49 10.06
N TYR A 77 -0.20 -2.53 8.74
CA TYR A 77 -0.18 -3.77 7.97
C TYR A 77 1.20 -4.40 7.89
N TYR A 78 1.27 -5.69 8.22
CA TYR A 78 2.34 -6.57 7.81
C TYR A 78 1.94 -7.25 6.50
N LEU A 79 2.79 -7.14 5.48
CA LEU A 79 2.51 -7.60 4.12
C LEU A 79 3.67 -8.48 3.63
N HIS A 80 3.36 -9.46 2.77
CA HIS A 80 4.37 -9.96 1.84
C HIS A 80 4.37 -9.04 0.63
N VAL A 81 5.54 -8.51 0.28
CA VAL A 81 5.69 -7.48 -0.77
C VAL A 81 6.63 -7.93 -1.86
N ASP A 82 6.33 -7.52 -3.09
CA ASP A 82 7.20 -7.73 -4.24
C ASP A 82 8.40 -6.77 -4.16
N PRO A 83 9.64 -7.26 -4.26
CA PRO A 83 10.83 -6.40 -4.19
C PRO A 83 10.98 -5.46 -5.39
N SER A 84 10.20 -5.62 -6.46
CA SER A 84 10.21 -4.73 -7.62
C SER A 84 9.29 -3.50 -7.48
N ASN A 85 8.60 -3.34 -6.35
CA ASN A 85 7.79 -2.17 -6.08
C ASN A 85 8.64 -0.90 -5.99
N GLU A 86 8.19 0.19 -6.60
CA GLU A 86 8.71 1.53 -6.35
C GLU A 86 8.08 2.05 -5.05
N VAL A 87 8.82 1.90 -3.94
CA VAL A 87 8.34 2.22 -2.58
C VAL A 87 8.45 3.71 -2.33
N LEU A 88 7.33 4.34 -1.96
CA LEU A 88 7.22 5.78 -1.74
C LEU A 88 7.28 6.16 -0.26
N ALA A 89 6.77 5.29 0.62
CA ALA A 89 6.82 5.48 2.06
C ALA A 89 6.79 4.13 2.78
N THR A 90 7.36 4.11 3.99
CA THR A 90 7.49 2.93 4.83
C THR A 90 7.04 3.20 6.26
N THR A 91 6.86 2.14 7.04
CA THR A 91 6.74 2.17 8.49
C THR A 91 7.68 1.13 9.11
N THR A 92 8.04 1.31 10.38
CA THR A 92 8.89 0.36 11.10
C THR A 92 8.12 -0.20 12.29
N PHE A 93 8.11 -1.53 12.42
CA PHE A 93 7.43 -2.21 13.53
C PHE A 93 8.26 -2.07 14.81
N ALA A 94 7.62 -1.66 15.92
CA ALA A 94 8.26 -1.58 17.23
C ALA A 94 8.54 -2.98 17.83
N GLY A 95 7.77 -4.00 17.43
CA GLY A 95 7.95 -5.39 17.87
C GLY A 95 7.33 -5.73 19.23
N ASP A 96 6.56 -4.82 19.80
CA ASP A 96 5.81 -5.00 21.04
C ASP A 96 4.32 -5.33 20.82
N GLN A 97 3.87 -5.23 19.55
CA GLN A 97 2.48 -5.45 19.18
C GLN A 97 2.09 -6.92 19.33
N ALA A 98 1.08 -7.18 20.16
CA ALA A 98 0.50 -8.52 20.37
C ALA A 98 1.53 -9.64 20.64
N GLY A 99 2.68 -9.31 21.23
CA GLY A 99 3.76 -10.27 21.53
C GLY A 99 4.53 -10.77 20.31
N GLN A 100 4.40 -10.13 19.17
CA GLN A 100 5.04 -10.57 17.92
C GLN A 100 6.46 -9.98 17.79
N TYR A 101 7.35 -10.32 18.71
CA TYR A 101 8.71 -9.79 18.79
C TYR A 101 9.57 -10.03 17.53
N TRP A 102 9.23 -11.03 16.72
CA TRP A 102 9.96 -11.36 15.49
C TRP A 102 9.79 -10.35 14.36
N ILE A 103 8.80 -9.44 14.45
CA ILE A 103 8.64 -8.33 13.51
C ILE A 103 9.39 -7.06 13.93
N LYS A 104 10.07 -7.09 15.07
CA LYS A 104 10.80 -5.94 15.58
C LYS A 104 11.80 -5.41 14.54
N ASP A 105 11.80 -4.10 14.35
CA ASP A 105 12.66 -3.37 13.42
C ASP A 105 12.44 -3.73 11.92
N VAL A 106 11.39 -4.50 11.61
CA VAL A 106 11.00 -4.74 10.22
C VAL A 106 10.48 -3.45 9.60
N VAL A 107 11.12 -3.04 8.51
CA VAL A 107 10.68 -1.91 7.68
C VAL A 107 9.70 -2.43 6.64
N MET A 108 8.48 -1.88 6.65
CA MET A 108 7.38 -2.34 5.79
C MET A 108 6.91 -1.22 4.86
N PRO A 109 6.79 -1.45 3.54
CA PRO A 109 6.18 -0.52 2.63
C PRO A 109 4.73 -0.17 3.03
N VAL A 110 4.41 1.13 3.02
CA VAL A 110 3.06 1.67 3.27
C VAL A 110 2.42 2.13 1.96
N TYR A 111 3.19 2.81 1.13
CA TYR A 111 2.75 3.25 -0.19
C TYR A 111 3.76 2.82 -1.25
N TRP A 112 3.24 2.29 -2.38
CA TRP A 112 4.06 1.98 -3.54
C TRP A 112 3.28 2.16 -4.84
N LYS A 113 4.04 2.24 -5.92
CA LYS A 113 3.54 2.18 -7.29
C LYS A 113 4.32 1.16 -8.10
N ARG A 114 3.74 0.73 -9.20
CA ARG A 114 4.37 -0.20 -10.14
C ARG A 114 3.67 -0.17 -11.49
N MET A 115 4.30 -0.77 -12.47
CA MET A 115 3.65 -1.08 -13.75
C MET A 115 3.20 -2.55 -13.77
N TRP A 116 2.06 -2.78 -14.42
CA TRP A 116 1.61 -4.10 -14.82
C TRP A 116 1.26 -4.07 -16.31
N GLY A 117 2.18 -4.55 -17.18
CA GLY A 117 2.11 -4.25 -18.60
C GLY A 117 2.15 -2.74 -18.84
N GLU A 118 1.16 -2.21 -19.53
CA GLU A 118 0.99 -0.76 -19.77
C GLU A 118 0.22 -0.05 -18.65
N GLY A 119 -0.39 -0.81 -17.72
CA GLY A 119 -1.21 -0.27 -16.64
C GLY A 119 -0.39 0.20 -15.45
N ARG A 120 -0.85 1.31 -14.86
CA ARG A 120 -0.28 1.89 -13.64
C ARG A 120 -1.01 1.38 -12.43
N VAL A 121 -0.30 0.84 -11.45
CA VAL A 121 -0.86 0.31 -10.21
C VAL A 121 -0.30 1.09 -9.03
N PHE A 122 -1.18 1.66 -8.21
CA PHE A 122 -0.85 2.38 -6.99
C PHE A 122 -1.57 1.77 -5.80
N TYR A 123 -0.85 1.60 -4.70
CA TYR A 123 -1.39 1.04 -3.46
C TYR A 123 -0.94 1.81 -2.22
N GLY A 124 -1.86 1.89 -1.22
CA GLY A 124 -1.57 2.37 0.13
C GLY A 124 -2.12 1.41 1.19
N SER A 125 -1.34 1.09 2.21
CA SER A 125 -1.76 0.13 3.26
C SER A 125 -2.58 0.74 4.38
N VAL A 126 -2.69 2.08 4.47
CA VAL A 126 -3.53 2.79 5.46
C VAL A 126 -4.92 3.05 4.91
N GLY A 127 -5.88 3.36 5.79
CA GLY A 127 -7.25 3.68 5.41
C GLY A 127 -8.27 2.62 5.85
N HIS A 128 -8.09 2.08 7.06
CA HIS A 128 -9.07 1.19 7.70
C HIS A 128 -10.41 1.88 7.92
N GLN A 129 -10.36 3.15 8.30
CA GLN A 129 -11.53 4.00 8.54
C GLN A 129 -11.45 5.29 7.73
N ALA A 130 -12.61 5.89 7.43
CA ALA A 130 -12.66 7.15 6.69
C ALA A 130 -11.89 8.29 7.39
N VAL A 131 -11.87 8.30 8.73
CA VAL A 131 -11.15 9.27 9.55
C VAL A 131 -9.64 9.23 9.33
N ASP A 132 -9.08 8.13 8.88
CA ASP A 132 -7.63 8.01 8.57
C ASP A 132 -7.20 9.01 7.50
N PHE A 133 -8.14 9.39 6.61
CA PHE A 133 -7.91 10.39 5.57
C PHE A 133 -8.18 11.84 6.02
N GLU A 134 -8.43 12.07 7.32
CA GLU A 134 -8.34 13.40 7.92
C GLU A 134 -6.88 13.80 8.14
N VAL A 135 -5.94 12.84 8.17
CA VAL A 135 -4.49 13.09 8.11
C VAL A 135 -4.15 13.65 6.71
N PRO A 136 -3.69 14.91 6.62
CA PRO A 136 -3.54 15.59 5.31
C PRO A 136 -2.58 14.87 4.36
N GLU A 137 -1.47 14.35 4.87
CA GLU A 137 -0.47 13.63 4.10
C GLU A 137 -1.05 12.32 3.53
N ALA A 138 -1.75 11.53 4.36
CA ALA A 138 -2.38 10.28 3.93
C ALA A 138 -3.40 10.52 2.81
N ARG A 139 -4.26 11.53 2.97
CA ARG A 139 -5.25 11.92 1.97
C ARG A 139 -4.60 12.39 0.67
N GLU A 140 -3.57 13.24 0.77
CA GLU A 140 -2.95 13.82 -0.42
C GLU A 140 -2.12 12.78 -1.19
N ILE A 141 -1.40 11.88 -0.53
CA ILE A 141 -0.70 10.77 -1.18
C ILE A 141 -1.69 9.88 -1.94
N MET A 142 -2.80 9.51 -1.31
CA MET A 142 -3.85 8.72 -1.98
C MET A 142 -4.43 9.45 -3.20
N ARG A 143 -4.76 10.75 -3.07
CA ARG A 143 -5.28 11.56 -4.17
C ARG A 143 -4.29 11.60 -5.35
N ARG A 144 -3.00 11.86 -5.08
CA ARG A 144 -1.96 11.94 -6.13
C ARG A 144 -1.71 10.57 -6.75
N GLY A 145 -1.69 9.50 -5.94
CA GLY A 145 -1.53 8.13 -6.42
C GLY A 145 -2.66 7.70 -7.35
N MET A 146 -3.91 8.01 -6.99
CA MET A 146 -5.07 7.76 -7.87
C MET A 146 -4.97 8.54 -9.18
N LEU A 147 -4.58 9.80 -9.14
CA LEU A 147 -4.39 10.62 -10.34
C LEU A 147 -3.23 10.12 -11.20
N TRP A 148 -2.14 9.64 -10.58
CA TRP A 148 -1.03 9.03 -11.30
C TRP A 148 -1.46 7.75 -12.01
N ALA A 149 -2.25 6.91 -11.36
CA ALA A 149 -2.76 5.66 -11.95
C ALA A 149 -3.76 5.92 -13.08
N ALA A 150 -4.57 6.98 -12.99
CA ALA A 150 -5.62 7.30 -13.96
C ALA A 150 -5.13 7.85 -15.33
N ARG A 151 -3.83 8.08 -15.49
CA ARG A 151 -3.24 8.71 -16.70
C ARG A 151 -2.84 7.70 -17.76
#